data_12bf8f5bd59fc4ce62d44388b41a0007
#
_entry.id   12bf8f5bd59fc4ce62d44388b41a0007
#
_cell.length_a   1.000
_cell.length_b   1.000
_cell.length_c   1.000
_cell.angle_alpha   90.00
_cell.angle_beta   90.00
_cell.angle_gamma   90.00
#
_symmetry.space_group_name_H-M   'P 1'
#
loop_
_entity.id
_entity.type
_entity.pdbx_description
1 polymer ?
#
loop_
_entity_poly.entity_id
_entity_poly.type
_entity_poly.pdbx_seq_one_letter_code
_entity_poly.pdbx_strand_id
1 'polypeptide(L)'
;MHTSTMAESAKRAEQALARLAALHPKLIDLGLERSFALLRKLGDPHLRLPPTIHVAGTNGKGSVIAFLRALAEAGGVTTHVYSSPHLCRFNERIRLAGTLIDDAALADLLEEVEALNGTQQVTFFEVTTAAAMLAFSRHPADLLCLETGLGGALDSTNVLTAPLATIITPIARDHEHFLGTSLSGIAEQKAGIMRSGIPCFSAAQSSEVAKTLQTCADKVGAPLYLSLIHI
;
A
#
# COMPACT_ATOMS: atom_id res chain seq x y z
N MET A 1 -17.81 21.45 -24.31
CA MET A 1 -17.80 21.70 -22.87
C MET A 1 -17.11 20.60 -22.05
N HIS A 2 -17.31 19.29 -22.34
CA HIS A 2 -16.72 18.18 -21.54
C HIS A 2 -15.18 18.10 -21.56
N THR A 3 -14.53 18.38 -22.68
CA THR A 3 -13.05 18.28 -22.81
C THR A 3 -12.30 19.35 -22.02
N SER A 4 -12.87 20.56 -21.87
CA SER A 4 -12.26 21.64 -21.06
C SER A 4 -12.27 21.33 -19.57
N THR A 5 -13.35 20.72 -19.07
CA THR A 5 -13.50 20.32 -17.64
C THR A 5 -12.56 19.18 -17.26
N MET A 6 -12.35 18.20 -18.15
CA MET A 6 -11.43 17.07 -17.90
C MET A 6 -9.97 17.54 -17.82
N ALA A 7 -9.54 18.42 -18.74
CA ALA A 7 -8.18 18.98 -18.71
C ALA A 7 -7.94 19.82 -17.45
N GLU A 8 -8.96 20.54 -16.98
CA GLU A 8 -8.88 21.34 -15.75
C GLU A 8 -8.76 20.45 -14.50
N SER A 9 -9.54 19.37 -14.40
CA SER A 9 -9.45 18.40 -13.29
C SER A 9 -8.08 17.72 -13.25
N ALA A 10 -7.55 17.28 -14.39
CA ALA A 10 -6.21 16.70 -14.47
C ALA A 10 -5.14 17.69 -13.97
N LYS A 11 -5.23 18.96 -14.40
CA LYS A 11 -4.31 20.02 -13.95
C LYS A 11 -4.40 20.28 -12.45
N ARG A 12 -5.61 20.30 -11.87
CA ARG A 12 -5.81 20.43 -10.42
C ARG A 12 -5.15 19.27 -9.67
N ALA A 13 -5.36 18.02 -10.10
CA ALA A 13 -4.75 16.86 -9.49
C ALA A 13 -3.21 16.92 -9.53
N GLU A 14 -2.62 17.27 -10.69
CA GLU A 14 -1.18 17.45 -10.83
C GLU A 14 -0.63 18.55 -9.92
N GLN A 15 -1.32 19.67 -9.82
CA GLN A 15 -0.92 20.77 -8.93
C GLN A 15 -0.99 20.38 -7.45
N ALA A 16 -2.04 19.65 -7.04
CA ALA A 16 -2.16 19.13 -5.67
C ALA A 16 -1.02 18.15 -5.38
N LEU A 17 -0.73 17.21 -6.28
CA LEU A 17 0.39 16.27 -6.13
C LEU A 17 1.74 17.00 -6.00
N ALA A 18 1.96 18.05 -6.79
CA ALA A 18 3.19 18.84 -6.72
C ALA A 18 3.33 19.56 -5.37
N ARG A 19 2.24 20.16 -4.84
CA ARG A 19 2.25 20.80 -3.51
C ARG A 19 2.50 19.77 -2.40
N LEU A 20 1.84 18.61 -2.46
CA LEU A 20 2.02 17.54 -1.49
C LEU A 20 3.43 16.96 -1.50
N ALA A 21 4.07 16.86 -2.68
CA ALA A 21 5.46 16.43 -2.80
C ALA A 21 6.46 17.40 -2.13
N ALA A 22 6.10 18.67 -2.00
CA ALA A 22 6.93 19.70 -1.37
C ALA A 22 6.81 19.75 0.17
N LEU A 23 5.89 19.00 0.79
CA LEU A 23 5.64 19.04 2.24
C LEU A 23 6.80 18.49 3.08
N HIS A 24 7.63 17.62 2.53
CA HIS A 24 8.74 17.00 3.24
C HIS A 24 10.04 17.08 2.44
N PRO A 25 11.18 17.44 3.09
CA PRO A 25 12.46 17.60 2.39
C PRO A 25 13.05 16.27 1.89
N LYS A 26 12.67 15.16 2.50
CA LYS A 26 13.08 13.82 2.09
C LYS A 26 11.97 13.13 1.31
N LEU A 27 12.32 12.51 0.20
CA LEU A 27 11.39 11.69 -0.59
C LEU A 27 10.96 10.43 0.17
N ILE A 28 11.89 9.83 0.93
CA ILE A 28 11.70 8.63 1.74
C ILE A 28 12.20 8.90 3.15
N ASP A 29 11.31 8.70 4.13
CA ASP A 29 11.61 8.81 5.55
C ASP A 29 10.69 7.81 6.29
N LEU A 30 11.22 6.63 6.60
CA LEU A 30 10.44 5.52 7.13
C LEU A 30 9.99 5.78 8.58
N GLY A 31 8.71 5.55 8.85
CA GLY A 31 8.10 5.70 10.17
C GLY A 31 6.58 5.73 10.07
N LEU A 32 5.89 5.35 11.12
CA LEU A 32 4.42 5.27 11.15
C LEU A 32 3.77 6.43 11.92
N GLU A 33 4.52 7.16 12.73
CA GLU A 33 3.98 8.21 13.62
C GLU A 33 3.27 9.31 12.83
N ARG A 34 3.90 9.78 11.73
CA ARG A 34 3.33 10.81 10.86
C ARG A 34 2.09 10.29 10.12
N SER A 35 2.16 9.04 9.64
CA SER A 35 1.02 8.38 9.00
C SER A 35 -0.17 8.27 9.95
N PHE A 36 0.02 7.82 11.19
CA PHE A 36 -1.05 7.77 12.20
C PHE A 36 -1.56 9.17 12.59
N ALA A 37 -0.68 10.16 12.67
CA ALA A 37 -1.08 11.53 12.98
C ALA A 37 -1.98 12.11 11.88
N LEU A 38 -1.64 11.89 10.62
CA LEU A 38 -2.46 12.30 9.47
C LEU A 38 -3.78 11.51 9.42
N LEU A 39 -3.75 10.19 9.57
CA LEU A 39 -4.94 9.35 9.55
C LEU A 39 -5.95 9.77 10.63
N ARG A 40 -5.50 10.14 11.83
CA ARG A 40 -6.37 10.70 12.89
C ARG A 40 -7.07 12.00 12.46
N LYS A 41 -6.36 12.91 11.78
CA LYS A 41 -6.98 14.13 11.24
C LYS A 41 -8.03 13.82 10.19
N LEU A 42 -7.85 12.72 9.44
CA LEU A 42 -8.79 12.25 8.42
C LEU A 42 -9.94 11.40 9.01
N GLY A 43 -10.04 11.27 10.34
CA GLY A 43 -11.07 10.50 11.03
C GLY A 43 -10.85 8.99 11.00
N ASP A 44 -9.58 8.57 11.05
CA ASP A 44 -9.15 7.17 11.12
C ASP A 44 -9.73 6.26 10.01
N PRO A 45 -9.59 6.63 8.72
CA PRO A 45 -10.16 5.86 7.62
C PRO A 45 -9.62 4.42 7.55
N HIS A 46 -8.39 4.18 8.01
CA HIS A 46 -7.77 2.85 8.04
C HIS A 46 -8.51 1.83 8.93
N LEU A 47 -9.37 2.29 9.85
CA LEU A 47 -10.20 1.42 10.68
C LEU A 47 -11.53 1.01 10.01
N ARG A 48 -11.85 1.57 8.85
CA ARG A 48 -13.09 1.34 8.10
C ARG A 48 -12.84 0.80 6.68
N LEU A 49 -11.68 0.22 6.47
CA LEU A 49 -11.34 -0.42 5.18
C LEU A 49 -12.09 -1.74 5.04
N PRO A 50 -12.42 -2.19 3.82
CA PRO A 50 -12.93 -3.53 3.60
C PRO A 50 -11.89 -4.60 3.97
N PRO A 51 -12.27 -5.89 4.03
CA PRO A 51 -11.32 -6.98 4.20
C PRO A 51 -10.11 -6.78 3.29
N THR A 52 -8.89 -6.77 3.86
CA THR A 52 -7.68 -6.33 3.14
C THR A 52 -6.67 -7.44 3.02
N ILE A 53 -6.17 -7.70 1.82
CA ILE A 53 -4.96 -8.49 1.57
C ILE A 53 -3.78 -7.53 1.43
N HIS A 54 -2.80 -7.66 2.34
CA HIS A 54 -1.63 -6.79 2.37
C HIS A 54 -0.41 -7.50 1.75
N VAL A 55 0.21 -6.88 0.76
CA VAL A 55 1.25 -7.52 -0.07
C VAL A 55 2.58 -6.78 0.06
N ALA A 56 3.61 -7.50 0.53
CA ALA A 56 5.00 -7.03 0.55
C ALA A 56 5.90 -7.95 -0.28
N GLY A 57 7.13 -7.51 -0.51
CA GLY A 57 8.14 -8.27 -1.27
C GLY A 57 9.03 -7.35 -2.09
N THR A 58 10.01 -7.91 -2.79
CA THR A 58 10.87 -7.12 -3.68
C THR A 58 10.25 -7.06 -5.08
N ASN A 59 10.05 -8.18 -5.71
CA ASN A 59 9.54 -8.29 -7.08
C ASN A 59 8.18 -8.98 -7.12
N GLY A 60 7.32 -8.57 -8.05
CA GLY A 60 6.06 -9.25 -8.33
C GLY A 60 4.87 -8.86 -7.44
N LYS A 61 4.99 -7.87 -6.55
CA LYS A 61 3.86 -7.36 -5.75
C LYS A 61 2.67 -6.96 -6.61
N GLY A 62 2.89 -6.04 -7.56
CA GLY A 62 1.86 -5.57 -8.49
C GLY A 62 1.26 -6.70 -9.35
N SER A 63 2.08 -7.69 -9.77
CA SER A 63 1.59 -8.87 -10.50
C SER A 63 0.65 -9.72 -9.65
N VAL A 64 1.02 -10.00 -8.40
CA VAL A 64 0.16 -10.75 -7.45
C VAL A 64 -1.15 -10.01 -7.23
N ILE A 65 -1.11 -8.69 -7.01
CA ILE A 65 -2.30 -7.86 -6.85
C ILE A 65 -3.19 -7.90 -8.11
N ALA A 66 -2.58 -7.83 -9.30
CA ALA A 66 -3.34 -7.91 -10.55
C ALA A 66 -4.05 -9.26 -10.70
N PHE A 67 -3.40 -10.38 -10.35
CA PHE A 67 -4.01 -11.70 -10.34
C PHE A 67 -5.11 -11.85 -9.29
N LEU A 68 -4.86 -11.38 -8.06
CA LEU A 68 -5.86 -11.41 -6.98
C LEU A 68 -7.11 -10.64 -7.39
N ARG A 69 -6.94 -9.42 -7.91
CA ARG A 69 -8.03 -8.62 -8.43
C ARG A 69 -8.80 -9.35 -9.52
N ALA A 70 -8.11 -9.84 -10.55
CA ALA A 70 -8.76 -10.50 -11.67
C ALA A 70 -9.56 -11.75 -11.24
N LEU A 71 -9.01 -12.55 -10.32
CA LEU A 71 -9.69 -13.74 -9.78
C LEU A 71 -10.90 -13.34 -8.93
N ALA A 72 -10.77 -12.33 -8.06
CA ALA A 72 -11.86 -11.84 -7.23
C ALA A 72 -13.00 -11.28 -8.08
N GLU A 73 -12.69 -10.41 -9.05
CA GLU A 73 -13.67 -9.81 -9.97
C GLU A 73 -14.36 -10.87 -10.84
N ALA A 74 -13.64 -11.89 -11.31
CA ALA A 74 -14.22 -13.03 -12.02
C ALA A 74 -15.19 -13.84 -11.15
N GLY A 75 -14.97 -13.85 -9.83
CA GLY A 75 -15.86 -14.43 -8.81
C GLY A 75 -17.01 -13.51 -8.37
N GLY A 76 -17.17 -12.32 -8.97
CA GLY A 76 -18.22 -11.35 -8.62
C GLY A 76 -17.89 -10.50 -7.37
N VAL A 77 -16.64 -10.51 -6.89
CA VAL A 77 -16.17 -9.75 -5.74
C VAL A 77 -15.70 -8.38 -6.20
N THR A 78 -16.28 -7.30 -5.68
CA THR A 78 -15.83 -5.93 -5.98
C THR A 78 -14.52 -5.62 -5.26
N THR A 79 -13.53 -5.05 -5.99
CA THR A 79 -12.19 -4.86 -5.43
C THR A 79 -11.75 -3.41 -5.43
N HIS A 80 -11.16 -2.98 -4.32
CA HIS A 80 -10.25 -1.84 -4.29
C HIS A 80 -8.81 -2.31 -4.54
N VAL A 81 -7.99 -1.44 -5.12
CA VAL A 81 -6.55 -1.70 -5.27
C VAL A 81 -5.76 -0.43 -4.94
N TYR A 82 -4.72 -0.60 -4.13
CA TYR A 82 -3.64 0.37 -3.98
C TYR A 82 -2.34 -0.25 -4.49
N SER A 83 -1.67 0.41 -5.43
CA SER A 83 -0.41 -0.06 -6.02
C SER A 83 0.59 1.07 -6.21
N SER A 84 1.89 0.73 -6.26
CA SER A 84 2.96 1.70 -6.48
C SER A 84 4.23 1.04 -7.05
N PRO A 85 5.02 1.79 -7.86
CA PRO A 85 4.70 3.09 -8.44
C PRO A 85 3.68 2.99 -9.59
N HIS A 86 3.18 4.11 -10.08
CA HIS A 86 2.43 4.18 -11.34
C HIS A 86 3.40 4.18 -12.54
N LEU A 87 2.90 3.80 -13.71
CA LEU A 87 3.69 3.80 -14.95
C LEU A 87 3.55 5.12 -15.73
N CYS A 88 2.33 5.60 -15.91
CA CYS A 88 2.03 6.79 -16.69
C CYS A 88 1.35 7.88 -15.87
N ARG A 89 0.32 7.53 -15.09
CA ARG A 89 -0.50 8.49 -14.36
C ARG A 89 -0.71 8.08 -12.91
N PHE A 90 -0.74 9.05 -12.01
CA PHE A 90 -0.94 8.80 -10.58
C PHE A 90 -2.23 8.01 -10.27
N ASN A 91 -3.30 8.23 -11.05
CA ASN A 91 -4.57 7.52 -10.92
C ASN A 91 -4.43 5.98 -10.89
N GLU A 92 -3.40 5.43 -11.54
CA GLU A 92 -3.13 4.00 -11.56
C GLU A 92 -2.93 3.42 -10.16
N ARG A 93 -2.51 4.25 -9.20
CA ARG A 93 -2.28 3.83 -7.82
C ARG A 93 -3.56 3.54 -7.04
N ILE A 94 -4.70 4.11 -7.46
CA ILE A 94 -5.96 4.03 -6.72
C ILE A 94 -7.06 3.51 -7.64
N ARG A 95 -7.54 2.30 -7.34
CA ARG A 95 -8.69 1.71 -8.01
C ARG A 95 -9.83 1.54 -7.02
N LEU A 96 -10.97 2.13 -7.30
CA LEU A 96 -12.18 2.13 -6.48
C LEU A 96 -13.22 1.19 -7.11
N ALA A 97 -13.59 0.11 -6.42
CA ALA A 97 -14.58 -0.87 -6.87
C ALA A 97 -14.40 -1.27 -8.35
N GLY A 98 -13.17 -1.65 -8.72
CA GLY A 98 -12.84 -2.10 -10.08
C GLY A 98 -12.45 -1.01 -11.07
N THR A 99 -12.63 0.29 -10.76
CA THR A 99 -12.38 1.42 -11.69
C THR A 99 -11.26 2.33 -11.17
N LEU A 100 -10.37 2.80 -12.05
CA LEU A 100 -9.38 3.80 -11.64
C LEU A 100 -10.07 5.09 -11.19
N ILE A 101 -9.56 5.71 -10.12
CA ILE A 101 -10.04 7.02 -9.69
C ILE A 101 -9.89 8.03 -10.85
N ASP A 102 -10.94 8.79 -11.13
CA ASP A 102 -10.88 9.84 -12.14
C ASP A 102 -10.16 11.10 -11.63
N ASP A 103 -9.82 12.01 -12.56
CA ASP A 103 -9.03 13.20 -12.22
C ASP A 103 -9.76 14.16 -11.29
N ALA A 104 -11.07 14.28 -11.41
CA ALA A 104 -11.86 15.17 -10.58
C ALA A 104 -11.93 14.65 -9.14
N ALA A 105 -12.26 13.38 -8.97
CA ALA A 105 -12.28 12.72 -7.67
C ALA A 105 -10.89 12.70 -7.01
N LEU A 106 -9.83 12.48 -7.80
CA LEU A 106 -8.46 12.54 -7.30
C LEU A 106 -8.09 13.95 -6.85
N ALA A 107 -8.40 14.98 -7.63
CA ALA A 107 -8.12 16.37 -7.27
C ALA A 107 -8.83 16.75 -5.96
N ASP A 108 -10.12 16.49 -5.87
CA ASP A 108 -10.94 16.81 -4.70
C ASP A 108 -10.41 16.08 -3.45
N LEU A 109 -10.05 14.81 -3.58
CA LEU A 109 -9.47 14.00 -2.49
C LEU A 109 -8.14 14.56 -2.01
N LEU A 110 -7.23 14.91 -2.92
CA LEU A 110 -5.91 15.42 -2.57
C LEU A 110 -5.99 16.82 -1.94
N GLU A 111 -6.86 17.69 -2.44
CA GLU A 111 -7.09 19.03 -1.89
C GLU A 111 -7.72 18.95 -0.49
N GLU A 112 -8.64 18.01 -0.24
CA GLU A 112 -9.19 17.76 1.09
C GLU A 112 -8.11 17.31 2.07
N VAL A 113 -7.29 16.33 1.67
CA VAL A 113 -6.20 15.83 2.53
C VAL A 113 -5.15 16.91 2.79
N GLU A 114 -4.81 17.73 1.80
CA GLU A 114 -3.92 18.87 1.95
C GLU A 114 -4.46 19.86 2.98
N ALA A 115 -5.73 20.22 2.89
CA ALA A 115 -6.38 21.14 3.81
C ALA A 115 -6.38 20.61 5.25
N LEU A 116 -6.68 19.32 5.46
CA LEU A 116 -6.70 18.68 6.79
C LEU A 116 -5.28 18.45 7.34
N ASN A 117 -4.31 18.15 6.47
CA ASN A 117 -2.91 18.03 6.88
C ASN A 117 -2.37 19.37 7.44
N GLY A 118 -2.71 20.47 6.80
CA GLY A 118 -2.17 21.79 7.12
C GLY A 118 -0.66 21.85 6.85
N THR A 119 0.12 22.29 7.83
CA THR A 119 1.57 22.46 7.73
C THR A 119 2.38 21.27 8.24
N GLN A 120 1.74 20.14 8.55
CA GLN A 120 2.45 18.96 9.04
C GLN A 120 3.38 18.41 7.95
N GLN A 121 4.63 18.15 8.30
CA GLN A 121 5.59 17.51 7.40
C GLN A 121 5.25 16.02 7.27
N VAL A 122 4.84 15.62 6.08
CA VAL A 122 4.55 14.24 5.69
C VAL A 122 5.21 13.95 4.35
N THR A 123 5.77 12.77 4.15
CA THR A 123 6.33 12.39 2.86
C THR A 123 5.23 12.24 1.82
N PHE A 124 5.61 12.33 0.55
CA PHE A 124 4.68 12.14 -0.56
C PHE A 124 3.96 10.78 -0.48
N PHE A 125 4.67 9.73 -0.10
CA PHE A 125 4.06 8.40 0.03
C PHE A 125 3.10 8.31 1.22
N GLU A 126 3.43 8.91 2.37
CA GLU A 126 2.55 8.95 3.54
C GLU A 126 1.22 9.65 3.22
N VAL A 127 1.29 10.85 2.62
CA VAL A 127 0.07 11.63 2.34
C VAL A 127 -0.79 10.98 1.26
N THR A 128 -0.18 10.43 0.21
CA THR A 128 -0.95 9.78 -0.87
C THR A 128 -1.52 8.42 -0.43
N THR A 129 -0.86 7.70 0.46
CA THR A 129 -1.40 6.48 1.08
C THR A 129 -2.60 6.81 1.99
N ALA A 130 -2.50 7.85 2.80
CA ALA A 130 -3.61 8.30 3.65
C ALA A 130 -4.82 8.76 2.80
N ALA A 131 -4.58 9.46 1.70
CA ALA A 131 -5.62 9.85 0.74
C ALA A 131 -6.31 8.61 0.14
N ALA A 132 -5.55 7.61 -0.29
CA ALA A 132 -6.10 6.37 -0.81
C ALA A 132 -6.98 5.65 0.24
N MET A 133 -6.52 5.54 1.49
CA MET A 133 -7.30 4.94 2.57
C MET A 133 -8.60 5.72 2.84
N LEU A 134 -8.56 7.05 2.76
CA LEU A 134 -9.75 7.89 2.88
C LEU A 134 -10.75 7.57 1.76
N ALA A 135 -10.30 7.47 0.51
CA ALA A 135 -11.13 7.11 -0.62
C ALA A 135 -11.74 5.70 -0.46
N PHE A 136 -10.94 4.70 -0.07
CA PHE A 136 -11.42 3.33 0.15
C PHE A 136 -12.45 3.24 1.28
N SER A 137 -12.29 4.00 2.36
CA SER A 137 -13.24 4.02 3.48
C SER A 137 -14.60 4.61 3.13
N ARG A 138 -14.68 5.38 2.05
CA ARG A 138 -15.90 6.09 1.59
C ARG A 138 -16.65 5.33 0.49
N HIS A 139 -15.97 4.42 -0.19
CA HIS A 139 -16.57 3.65 -1.27
C HIS A 139 -16.74 2.18 -0.84
N PRO A 140 -17.93 1.59 -1.00
CA PRO A 140 -18.13 0.18 -0.68
C PRO A 140 -17.38 -0.71 -1.67
N ALA A 141 -16.72 -1.74 -1.12
CA ALA A 141 -16.14 -2.85 -1.88
C ALA A 141 -16.03 -4.07 -0.95
N ASP A 142 -15.89 -5.25 -1.54
CA ASP A 142 -15.81 -6.51 -0.79
C ASP A 142 -14.37 -6.84 -0.35
N LEU A 143 -13.38 -6.31 -1.09
CA LEU A 143 -11.96 -6.61 -0.87
C LEU A 143 -11.09 -5.40 -1.21
N LEU A 144 -10.00 -5.21 -0.44
CA LEU A 144 -8.90 -4.32 -0.77
C LEU A 144 -7.61 -5.13 -0.97
N CYS A 145 -6.97 -4.97 -2.14
CA CYS A 145 -5.61 -5.42 -2.40
C CYS A 145 -4.65 -4.24 -2.18
N LEU A 146 -3.81 -4.31 -1.16
CA LEU A 146 -2.97 -3.20 -0.70
C LEU A 146 -1.48 -3.55 -0.87
N GLU A 147 -0.77 -2.80 -1.73
CA GLU A 147 0.66 -2.95 -1.97
C GLU A 147 1.48 -2.09 -1.01
N THR A 148 2.53 -2.67 -0.39
CA THR A 148 3.56 -1.86 0.31
C THR A 148 4.40 -1.07 -0.68
N GLY A 149 4.75 0.16 -0.33
CA GLY A 149 5.70 0.95 -1.12
C GLY A 149 7.13 0.49 -0.92
N LEU A 150 7.58 0.42 0.32
CA LEU A 150 8.97 0.09 0.67
C LEU A 150 9.05 -0.71 1.97
N GLY A 151 9.77 -1.84 1.92
CA GLY A 151 9.95 -2.67 3.11
C GLY A 151 8.66 -3.35 3.52
N GLY A 152 8.12 -2.99 4.67
CA GLY A 152 6.88 -3.51 5.25
C GLY A 152 6.64 -2.96 6.65
N ALA A 153 7.53 -3.23 7.60
CA ALA A 153 7.36 -2.87 9.01
C ALA A 153 7.05 -1.39 9.25
N LEU A 154 7.74 -0.50 8.54
CA LEU A 154 7.62 0.96 8.68
C LEU A 154 6.97 1.62 7.45
N ASP A 155 6.39 0.82 6.55
CA ASP A 155 5.69 1.32 5.38
C ASP A 155 4.36 1.98 5.77
N SER A 156 4.00 3.09 5.13
CA SER A 156 2.78 3.84 5.44
C SER A 156 1.50 3.04 5.28
N THR A 157 1.55 1.92 4.52
CA THR A 157 0.43 0.99 4.40
C THR A 157 0.28 0.06 5.61
N ASN A 158 1.30 -0.03 6.48
CA ASN A 158 1.34 -0.98 7.59
C ASN A 158 0.60 -0.48 8.85
N VAL A 159 -0.48 0.23 8.66
CA VAL A 159 -1.37 0.73 9.73
C VAL A 159 -2.56 -0.20 10.01
N LEU A 160 -2.62 -1.33 9.32
CA LEU A 160 -3.68 -2.33 9.47
C LEU A 160 -3.49 -3.14 10.76
N THR A 161 -4.55 -3.30 11.53
CA THR A 161 -4.55 -4.13 12.75
C THR A 161 -4.87 -5.60 12.46
N ALA A 162 -5.82 -5.86 11.56
CA ALA A 162 -6.30 -7.19 11.23
C ALA A 162 -6.59 -7.33 9.73
N PRO A 163 -5.57 -7.46 8.87
CA PRO A 163 -5.79 -7.79 7.47
C PRO A 163 -6.41 -9.19 7.35
N LEU A 164 -7.13 -9.46 6.25
CA LEU A 164 -7.66 -10.80 5.93
C LEU A 164 -6.53 -11.82 5.74
N ALA A 165 -5.47 -11.40 5.05
CA ALA A 165 -4.25 -12.18 4.85
C ALA A 165 -3.09 -11.24 4.54
N THR A 166 -1.87 -11.75 4.68
CA THR A 166 -0.65 -11.09 4.21
C THR A 166 0.04 -11.96 3.17
N ILE A 167 0.72 -11.32 2.21
CA ILE A 167 1.45 -12.02 1.15
C ILE A 167 2.86 -11.48 1.06
N ILE A 168 3.84 -12.37 1.00
CA ILE A 168 5.25 -12.03 0.77
C ILE A 168 5.66 -12.60 -0.61
N THR A 169 5.86 -11.70 -1.57
CA THR A 169 6.41 -12.07 -2.89
C THR A 169 7.91 -12.32 -2.82
N PRO A 170 8.60 -12.79 -3.89
CA PRO A 170 10.02 -13.07 -3.81
C PRO A 170 10.83 -11.90 -3.26
N ILE A 171 11.72 -12.22 -2.30
CA ILE A 171 12.62 -11.26 -1.66
C ILE A 171 14.00 -11.34 -2.30
N ALA A 172 14.53 -10.18 -2.67
CA ALA A 172 15.88 -9.99 -3.18
C ALA A 172 16.48 -8.72 -2.58
N ARG A 173 17.77 -8.46 -2.82
CA ARG A 173 18.41 -7.20 -2.45
C ARG A 173 17.83 -6.07 -3.28
N ASP A 174 17.33 -5.05 -2.60
CA ASP A 174 16.78 -3.83 -3.18
C ASP A 174 16.69 -2.76 -2.08
N HIS A 175 16.76 -1.51 -2.49
CA HIS A 175 16.66 -0.36 -1.57
C HIS A 175 17.62 -0.46 -0.37
N GLU A 176 18.84 -0.95 -0.57
CA GLU A 176 19.82 -1.24 0.49
C GLU A 176 20.14 -0.02 1.38
N HIS A 177 20.03 1.19 0.83
CA HIS A 177 20.19 2.43 1.61
C HIS A 177 19.15 2.64 2.71
N PHE A 178 17.97 2.00 2.60
CA PHE A 178 16.86 2.13 3.54
C PHE A 178 16.62 0.86 4.36
N LEU A 179 16.81 -0.30 3.74
CA LEU A 179 16.47 -1.60 4.33
C LEU A 179 17.71 -2.36 4.85
N GLY A 180 18.92 -1.83 4.60
CA GLY A 180 20.16 -2.53 4.89
C GLY A 180 20.59 -3.49 3.80
N THR A 181 21.82 -4.01 3.91
CA THR A 181 22.46 -4.84 2.89
C THR A 181 22.26 -6.34 3.10
N SER A 182 21.81 -6.78 4.31
CA SER A 182 21.59 -8.20 4.59
C SER A 182 20.22 -8.66 4.07
N LEU A 183 20.20 -9.79 3.40
CA LEU A 183 18.97 -10.37 2.86
C LEU A 183 18.00 -10.75 3.99
N SER A 184 18.51 -11.22 5.13
CA SER A 184 17.72 -11.47 6.34
C SER A 184 17.10 -10.20 6.91
N GLY A 185 17.84 -9.09 6.99
CA GLY A 185 17.28 -7.81 7.46
C GLY A 185 16.18 -7.28 6.55
N ILE A 186 16.36 -7.38 5.22
CA ILE A 186 15.31 -7.04 4.25
C ILE A 186 14.08 -7.93 4.43
N ALA A 187 14.27 -9.22 4.70
CA ALA A 187 13.18 -10.16 4.96
C ALA A 187 12.43 -9.82 6.26
N GLU A 188 13.14 -9.43 7.33
CA GLU A 188 12.54 -8.97 8.59
C GLU A 188 11.68 -7.73 8.39
N GLN A 189 12.17 -6.74 7.63
CA GLN A 189 11.40 -5.55 7.31
C GLN A 189 10.09 -5.90 6.56
N LYS A 190 10.14 -6.82 5.60
CA LYS A 190 8.96 -7.25 4.84
C LYS A 190 8.01 -8.10 5.70
N ALA A 191 8.55 -8.97 6.54
CA ALA A 191 7.77 -9.76 7.50
C ALA A 191 7.01 -8.90 8.52
N GLY A 192 7.38 -7.62 8.69
CA GLY A 192 6.71 -6.67 9.56
C GLY A 192 5.23 -6.41 9.23
N ILE A 193 4.74 -6.89 8.09
CA ILE A 193 3.29 -6.85 7.77
C ILE A 193 2.51 -8.03 8.39
N MET A 194 3.18 -9.07 8.89
CA MET A 194 2.53 -10.22 9.52
C MET A 194 1.79 -9.80 10.79
N ARG A 195 0.70 -10.48 11.11
CA ARG A 195 -0.13 -10.25 12.31
C ARG A 195 -0.46 -11.56 12.98
N SER A 196 -0.59 -11.53 14.30
CA SER A 196 -0.95 -12.69 15.11
C SER A 196 -2.28 -13.31 14.64
N GLY A 197 -2.28 -14.61 14.40
CA GLY A 197 -3.46 -15.36 13.96
C GLY A 197 -3.88 -15.12 12.50
N ILE A 198 -3.22 -14.22 11.77
CA ILE A 198 -3.53 -13.91 10.37
C ILE A 198 -2.62 -14.70 9.43
N PRO A 199 -3.17 -15.43 8.44
CA PRO A 199 -2.37 -16.22 7.52
C PRO A 199 -1.43 -15.34 6.68
N CYS A 200 -0.18 -15.78 6.56
CA CYS A 200 0.83 -15.22 5.68
C CYS A 200 1.20 -16.24 4.60
N PHE A 201 1.01 -15.87 3.34
CA PHE A 201 1.39 -16.69 2.20
C PHE A 201 2.68 -16.14 1.59
N SER A 202 3.71 -16.98 1.48
CA SER A 202 4.97 -16.58 0.86
C SER A 202 5.21 -17.34 -0.43
N ALA A 203 5.66 -16.63 -1.46
CA ALA A 203 6.25 -17.26 -2.63
C ALA A 203 7.47 -18.09 -2.23
N ALA A 204 7.99 -18.92 -3.16
CA ALA A 204 9.26 -19.62 -2.98
C ALA A 204 10.39 -18.60 -2.68
N GLN A 205 11.21 -18.91 -1.68
CA GLN A 205 12.29 -18.04 -1.19
C GLN A 205 13.61 -18.82 -1.11
N SER A 206 14.72 -18.10 -1.01
CA SER A 206 15.99 -18.75 -0.63
C SER A 206 15.88 -19.33 0.80
N SER A 207 16.71 -20.33 1.12
CA SER A 207 16.69 -20.97 2.45
C SER A 207 16.93 -19.98 3.60
N GLU A 208 17.80 -18.98 3.41
CA GLU A 208 18.05 -17.91 4.37
C GLU A 208 16.78 -17.09 4.63
N VAL A 209 16.12 -16.64 3.55
CA VAL A 209 14.89 -15.84 3.63
C VAL A 209 13.75 -16.64 4.24
N ALA A 210 13.56 -17.90 3.79
CA ALA A 210 12.51 -18.77 4.33
C ALA A 210 12.66 -18.97 5.84
N LYS A 211 13.89 -19.22 6.33
CA LYS A 211 14.19 -19.35 7.75
C LYS A 211 13.89 -18.04 8.51
N THR A 212 14.26 -16.90 7.95
CA THR A 212 13.96 -15.60 8.57
C THR A 212 12.48 -15.34 8.66
N LEU A 213 11.72 -15.58 7.58
CA LEU A 213 10.26 -15.43 7.56
C LEU A 213 9.58 -16.36 8.58
N GLN A 214 10.06 -17.62 8.69
CA GLN A 214 9.54 -18.54 9.69
C GLN A 214 9.77 -18.03 11.12
N THR A 215 11.00 -17.57 11.41
CA THR A 215 11.33 -16.98 12.73
C THR A 215 10.45 -15.78 13.06
N CYS A 216 10.20 -14.90 12.07
CA CYS A 216 9.31 -13.75 12.25
C CYS A 216 7.86 -14.17 12.47
N ALA A 217 7.38 -15.14 11.72
CA ALA A 217 6.02 -15.69 11.83
C ALA A 217 5.79 -16.34 13.22
N ASP A 218 6.73 -17.17 13.67
CA ASP A 218 6.69 -17.80 14.99
C ASP A 218 6.66 -16.75 16.10
N LYS A 219 7.49 -15.72 15.99
CA LYS A 219 7.57 -14.62 16.97
C LYS A 219 6.27 -13.86 17.11
N VAL A 220 5.56 -13.60 16.00
CA VAL A 220 4.30 -12.84 16.01
C VAL A 220 3.07 -13.74 16.17
N GLY A 221 3.23 -15.06 16.00
CA GLY A 221 2.13 -16.03 16.02
C GLY A 221 1.30 -16.01 14.74
N ALA A 222 1.90 -15.77 13.57
CA ALA A 222 1.24 -15.79 12.27
C ALA A 222 1.38 -17.18 11.64
N PRO A 223 0.29 -17.82 11.16
CA PRO A 223 0.41 -19.02 10.33
C PRO A 223 1.12 -18.70 9.01
N LEU A 224 2.29 -19.29 8.77
CA LEU A 224 3.06 -19.09 7.55
C LEU A 224 2.91 -20.25 6.58
N TYR A 225 2.53 -19.95 5.35
CA TYR A 225 2.41 -20.91 4.24
C TYR A 225 3.45 -20.58 3.18
N LEU A 226 4.52 -21.38 3.12
CA LEU A 226 5.57 -21.24 2.10
C LEU A 226 5.17 -22.02 0.84
N SER A 227 5.27 -21.38 -0.32
CA SER A 227 5.09 -22.07 -1.60
C SER A 227 6.25 -23.04 -1.81
N LEU A 228 5.93 -24.32 -1.96
CA LEU A 228 6.87 -25.38 -2.30
C LEU A 228 6.87 -25.69 -3.81
N ILE A 229 6.10 -24.94 -4.60
CA ILE A 229 6.01 -25.15 -6.04
C ILE A 229 7.30 -24.60 -6.66
N HIS A 230 8.22 -25.48 -6.97
CA HIS A 230 9.32 -25.21 -7.87
C HIS A 230 8.80 -25.40 -9.30
N ILE A 231 8.66 -24.32 -10.01
CA ILE A 231 8.43 -24.37 -11.46
C ILE A 231 9.78 -24.49 -12.12
#